data_b6eed9938d40a937d401635d2dd1acc9
#
_entry.id   b6eed9938d40a937d401635d2dd1acc9
#
_cell.length_a   1.000
_cell.length_b   1.000
_cell.length_c   1.000
_cell.angle_alpha   90.00
_cell.angle_beta   90.00
_cell.angle_gamma   90.00
#
_symmetry.space_group_name_H-M   'P 1'
#
loop_
_entity.id
_entity.type
_entity.pdbx_description
1 polymer ?
#
loop_
_entity_poly.entity_id
_entity_poly.type
_entity_poly.pdbx_seq_one_letter_code
_entity_poly.pdbx_strand_id
1 'polypeptide(L)'
;MPGRNHNIRATQSSSHAASRMLRVTVQITNLTGERFWGQELQLPPQVQIAVNINIVGLDLKNESTADAPFVFTVNYNPSIAQLSVKGRAQVFGEKEEISRMIDEHKQNRPPPIAIIQAVSSIAMAEAILLSKSLGIPPPLPPMGLPPEQQMQGQQQQGQRKSEPRYTT
;
A
#
# COMPACT_ATOMS: atom_id res chain seq x y z
N MET A 1 26.83 35.75 56.74
CA MET A 1 26.62 36.26 55.35
C MET A 1 26.17 35.11 54.53
N PRO A 2 24.88 35.08 54.09
CA PRO A 2 24.33 33.93 53.39
C PRO A 2 24.48 34.07 51.86
N GLY A 3 24.95 32.98 51.22
CA GLY A 3 25.09 32.85 49.77
C GLY A 3 23.75 32.73 49.07
N ARG A 4 23.57 33.49 47.99
CA ARG A 4 22.37 33.45 47.14
C ARG A 4 22.46 32.27 46.16
N ASN A 5 21.58 31.31 46.34
CA ASN A 5 21.28 30.28 45.33
C ASN A 5 20.52 30.92 44.15
N HIS A 6 21.15 30.96 42.97
CA HIS A 6 20.45 31.25 41.73
C HIS A 6 19.93 29.95 41.16
N ASN A 7 18.67 29.71 41.39
CA ASN A 7 17.91 28.66 40.70
C ASN A 7 17.63 29.10 39.24
N ILE A 8 18.45 28.63 38.31
CA ILE A 8 18.16 28.75 36.87
C ILE A 8 17.13 27.69 36.53
N ARG A 9 15.88 28.08 36.51
CA ARG A 9 14.79 27.29 35.93
C ARG A 9 15.04 27.21 34.43
N ALA A 10 15.57 26.08 33.98
CA ALA A 10 15.54 25.71 32.56
C ALA A 10 14.07 25.48 32.16
N THR A 11 13.50 26.46 31.49
CA THR A 11 12.23 26.30 30.74
C THR A 11 12.47 25.32 29.60
N GLN A 12 12.12 24.06 29.83
CA GLN A 12 11.95 23.12 28.74
C GLN A 12 10.75 23.56 27.93
N SER A 13 11.01 24.28 26.85
CA SER A 13 10.04 24.45 25.78
C SER A 13 9.86 23.08 25.09
N SER A 14 8.89 22.33 25.57
CA SER A 14 8.37 21.17 24.82
C SER A 14 7.72 21.73 23.56
N SER A 15 8.50 21.79 22.49
CA SER A 15 7.97 21.97 21.15
C SER A 15 7.15 20.71 20.83
N HIS A 16 5.87 20.74 21.12
CA HIS A 16 4.88 19.88 20.48
C HIS A 16 4.90 20.26 18.99
N ALA A 17 5.79 19.62 18.24
CA ALA A 17 5.66 19.56 16.81
C ALA A 17 4.35 18.80 16.54
N ALA A 18 3.26 19.54 16.44
CA ALA A 18 2.03 19.00 15.90
C ALA A 18 2.41 18.40 14.55
N SER A 19 2.32 17.08 14.43
CA SER A 19 2.49 16.37 13.17
C SER A 19 1.39 16.90 12.25
N ARG A 20 1.76 17.89 11.43
CA ARG A 20 0.83 18.52 10.48
C ARG A 20 0.59 17.48 9.41
N MET A 21 -0.66 17.06 9.30
CA MET A 21 -1.06 15.95 8.46
C MET A 21 -1.04 16.40 6.99
N LEU A 22 -0.20 15.77 6.19
CA LEU A 22 -0.29 15.86 4.74
C LEU A 22 -1.71 15.49 4.30
N ARG A 23 -2.34 16.34 3.51
CA ARG A 23 -3.62 16.04 2.87
C ARG A 23 -3.36 15.50 1.47
N VAL A 24 -3.94 14.35 1.16
CA VAL A 24 -3.79 13.70 -0.14
C VAL A 24 -5.14 13.62 -0.83
N THR A 25 -5.19 14.04 -2.09
CA THR A 25 -6.35 13.90 -2.97
C THR A 25 -5.94 13.06 -4.18
N VAL A 26 -6.71 12.04 -4.50
CA VAL A 26 -6.42 11.11 -5.60
C VAL A 26 -7.38 11.32 -6.75
N GLN A 27 -6.84 11.45 -7.96
CA GLN A 27 -7.58 11.50 -9.20
C GLN A 27 -7.20 10.33 -10.10
N ILE A 28 -8.20 9.56 -10.54
CA ILE A 28 -8.01 8.51 -11.54
C ILE A 28 -8.00 9.16 -12.93
N THR A 29 -7.02 8.81 -13.75
CA THR A 29 -6.88 9.32 -15.12
C THR A 29 -7.10 8.23 -16.17
N ASN A 30 -6.89 6.96 -15.79
CA ASN A 30 -7.12 5.83 -16.69
C ASN A 30 -7.51 4.60 -15.87
N LEU A 31 -8.47 3.87 -16.40
CA LEU A 31 -8.96 2.63 -15.83
C LEU A 31 -9.03 1.60 -16.96
N THR A 32 -8.28 0.51 -16.84
CA THR A 32 -8.20 -0.54 -17.85
C THR A 32 -8.35 -1.90 -17.19
N GLY A 33 -9.17 -2.74 -17.77
CA GLY A 33 -9.33 -4.12 -17.36
C GLY A 33 -9.50 -5.02 -18.56
N GLU A 34 -8.82 -6.14 -18.57
CA GLU A 34 -8.89 -7.14 -19.61
C GLU A 34 -9.10 -8.52 -19.00
N ARG A 35 -10.09 -9.24 -19.50
CA ARG A 35 -10.34 -10.64 -19.18
C ARG A 35 -9.84 -11.48 -20.35
N PHE A 36 -8.88 -12.36 -20.08
CA PHE A 36 -8.26 -13.23 -21.10
C PHE A 36 -9.02 -14.53 -21.33
N TRP A 37 -9.79 -14.97 -20.33
CA TRP A 37 -10.62 -16.17 -20.44
C TRP A 37 -12.02 -15.82 -20.91
N GLY A 38 -12.57 -16.63 -21.83
CA GLY A 38 -13.94 -16.50 -22.29
C GLY A 38 -14.95 -16.55 -21.13
N GLN A 39 -16.06 -15.83 -21.28
CA GLN A 39 -17.09 -15.77 -20.22
C GLN A 39 -17.79 -17.11 -20.00
N GLU A 40 -17.79 -17.97 -21.01
CA GLU A 40 -18.33 -19.33 -21.01
C GLU A 40 -17.45 -20.33 -20.24
N LEU A 41 -16.18 -20.00 -20.01
CA LEU A 41 -15.25 -20.87 -19.30
C LEU A 41 -15.41 -20.71 -17.79
N GLN A 42 -15.51 -21.83 -17.09
CA GLN A 42 -15.46 -21.82 -15.63
C GLN A 42 -14.10 -21.33 -15.13
N LEU A 43 -14.13 -20.42 -14.19
CA LEU A 43 -12.90 -19.94 -13.55
C LEU A 43 -12.23 -21.09 -12.79
N PRO A 44 -10.88 -21.10 -12.71
CA PRO A 44 -10.15 -22.08 -11.92
C PRO A 44 -10.62 -22.05 -10.45
N PRO A 45 -10.62 -23.20 -9.76
CA PRO A 45 -11.04 -23.27 -8.37
C PRO A 45 -10.13 -22.48 -7.42
N GLN A 46 -8.89 -22.22 -7.83
CA GLN A 46 -7.94 -21.42 -7.10
C GLN A 46 -7.35 -20.35 -8.01
N VAL A 47 -7.54 -19.11 -7.62
CA VAL A 47 -6.98 -17.93 -8.30
C VAL A 47 -6.16 -17.14 -7.29
N GLN A 48 -4.89 -16.96 -7.57
CA GLN A 48 -4.04 -16.06 -6.80
C GLN A 48 -4.14 -14.65 -7.39
N ILE A 49 -4.24 -13.66 -6.52
CA ILE A 49 -4.38 -12.25 -6.92
C ILE A 49 -3.20 -11.48 -6.34
N ALA A 50 -2.40 -10.89 -7.21
CA ALA A 50 -1.28 -10.04 -6.84
C ALA A 50 -1.61 -8.58 -7.14
N VAL A 51 -1.46 -7.74 -6.12
CA VAL A 51 -1.67 -6.29 -6.22
C VAL A 51 -0.33 -5.58 -6.09
N ASN A 52 -0.07 -4.64 -6.99
CA ASN A 52 1.13 -3.81 -6.97
C ASN A 52 0.78 -2.33 -7.11
N ILE A 53 1.48 -1.48 -6.35
CA ILE A 53 1.38 -0.02 -6.43
C ILE A 53 2.75 0.54 -6.74
N ASN A 54 2.83 1.33 -7.79
CA ASN A 54 4.03 2.05 -8.16
C ASN A 54 3.75 3.56 -8.19
N ILE A 55 4.43 4.31 -7.34
CA ILE A 55 4.49 5.77 -7.42
C ILE A 55 5.61 6.11 -8.41
N VAL A 56 5.23 6.64 -9.57
CA VAL A 56 6.15 6.83 -10.69
C VAL A 56 7.12 7.99 -10.45
N GLY A 57 6.69 8.97 -9.67
CA GLY A 57 7.48 10.15 -9.33
C GLY A 57 6.84 10.97 -8.24
N LEU A 58 7.53 12.01 -7.84
CA LEU A 58 7.03 13.00 -6.88
C LEU A 58 7.54 14.37 -7.30
N ASP A 59 6.68 15.15 -7.96
CA ASP A 59 7.03 16.41 -8.59
C ASP A 59 6.45 17.59 -7.82
N LEU A 60 7.25 18.64 -7.63
CA LEU A 60 6.79 19.88 -7.04
C LEU A 60 5.91 20.62 -8.03
N LYS A 61 4.65 20.90 -7.66
CA LYS A 61 3.72 21.68 -8.45
C LYS A 61 3.76 23.17 -8.08
N ASN A 62 3.83 23.44 -6.80
CA ASN A 62 4.05 24.77 -6.20
C ASN A 62 4.62 24.58 -4.78
N GLU A 63 4.87 25.69 -4.06
CA GLU A 63 5.51 25.67 -2.75
C GLU A 63 4.82 24.79 -1.69
N SER A 64 3.50 24.54 -1.82
CA SER A 64 2.68 23.81 -0.85
C SER A 64 1.99 22.57 -1.45
N THR A 65 2.33 22.20 -2.69
CA THR A 65 1.65 21.11 -3.40
C THR A 65 2.66 20.30 -4.22
N ALA A 66 2.62 18.99 -4.06
CA ALA A 66 3.32 18.03 -4.90
C ALA A 66 2.33 17.14 -5.65
N ASP A 67 2.77 16.62 -6.79
CA ASP A 67 2.02 15.70 -7.65
C ASP A 67 2.76 14.35 -7.70
N ALA A 68 2.05 13.27 -7.41
CA ALA A 68 2.58 11.91 -7.38
C ALA A 68 1.79 11.03 -8.37
N PRO A 69 2.26 10.92 -9.62
CA PRO A 69 1.67 9.98 -10.57
C PRO A 69 1.83 8.54 -10.08
N PHE A 70 0.82 7.72 -10.26
CA PHE A 70 0.86 6.34 -9.83
C PHE A 70 0.27 5.37 -10.85
N VAL A 71 0.69 4.12 -10.73
CA VAL A 71 0.12 2.95 -11.42
C VAL A 71 -0.18 1.88 -10.38
N PHE A 72 -1.43 1.47 -10.32
CA PHE A 72 -1.90 0.36 -9.52
C PHE A 72 -2.29 -0.78 -10.47
N THR A 73 -1.77 -1.99 -10.24
CA THR A 73 -2.04 -3.16 -11.07
C THR A 73 -2.53 -4.32 -10.24
N VAL A 74 -3.46 -5.08 -10.82
CA VAL A 74 -3.93 -6.35 -10.27
C VAL A 74 -3.71 -7.43 -11.32
N ASN A 75 -2.96 -8.46 -10.96
CA ASN A 75 -2.66 -9.60 -11.81
C ASN A 75 -3.25 -10.87 -11.20
N TYR A 76 -3.83 -11.69 -12.04
CA TYR A 76 -4.43 -12.96 -11.66
C TYR A 76 -3.55 -14.11 -12.12
N ASN A 77 -3.36 -15.09 -11.24
CA ASN A 77 -2.62 -16.31 -11.58
C ASN A 77 -3.51 -17.56 -11.28
N PRO A 78 -3.84 -18.39 -12.29
CA PRO A 78 -3.46 -18.28 -13.69
C PRO A 78 -3.95 -16.99 -14.34
N SER A 79 -3.34 -16.59 -15.47
CA SER A 79 -3.64 -15.34 -16.17
C SER A 79 -5.05 -15.33 -16.76
N ILE A 80 -6.04 -15.13 -15.92
CA ILE A 80 -7.45 -15.01 -16.33
C ILE A 80 -7.83 -13.58 -16.66
N ALA A 81 -7.15 -12.62 -16.05
CA ALA A 81 -7.38 -11.19 -16.23
C ALA A 81 -6.21 -10.35 -15.76
N GLN A 82 -6.23 -9.08 -16.14
CA GLN A 82 -5.35 -8.03 -15.61
C GLN A 82 -6.13 -6.73 -15.48
N LEU A 83 -5.92 -6.00 -14.38
CA LEU A 83 -6.49 -4.68 -14.17
C LEU A 83 -5.37 -3.65 -13.98
N SER A 84 -5.59 -2.44 -14.46
CA SER A 84 -4.68 -1.31 -14.27
C SER A 84 -5.46 -0.05 -13.98
N VAL A 85 -5.11 0.62 -12.90
CA VAL A 85 -5.64 1.93 -12.50
C VAL A 85 -4.49 2.90 -12.49
N LYS A 86 -4.56 3.96 -13.29
CA LYS A 86 -3.56 5.02 -13.32
C LYS A 86 -4.17 6.32 -12.86
N GLY A 87 -3.39 7.13 -12.20
CA GLY A 87 -3.85 8.40 -11.69
C GLY A 87 -2.75 9.27 -11.13
N ARG A 88 -3.17 10.29 -10.41
CA ARG A 88 -2.29 11.24 -9.72
C ARG A 88 -2.79 11.45 -8.30
N ALA A 89 -1.88 11.42 -7.35
CA ALA A 89 -2.13 11.85 -5.99
C ALA A 89 -1.57 13.26 -5.81
N GLN A 90 -2.42 14.23 -5.49
CA GLN A 90 -2.00 15.58 -5.13
C GLN A 90 -1.81 15.65 -3.62
N VAL A 91 -0.63 16.04 -3.20
CA VAL A 91 -0.22 16.14 -1.81
C VAL A 91 -0.14 17.60 -1.42
N PHE A 92 -0.89 17.99 -0.40
CA PHE A 92 -0.92 19.34 0.14
C PHE A 92 -0.30 19.35 1.54
N GLY A 93 0.58 20.29 1.77
CA GLY A 93 1.27 20.44 3.05
C GLY A 93 1.93 21.80 3.16
N GLU A 94 2.65 22.04 4.24
CA GLU A 94 3.48 23.22 4.36
C GLU A 94 4.72 23.13 3.46
N LYS A 95 5.26 24.26 3.07
CA LYS A 95 6.40 24.36 2.16
C LYS A 95 7.59 23.50 2.60
N GLU A 96 7.94 23.57 3.88
CA GLU A 96 9.05 22.82 4.46
C GLU A 96 8.79 21.30 4.41
N GLU A 97 7.55 20.90 4.63
CA GLU A 97 7.13 19.50 4.63
C GLU A 97 7.15 18.91 3.21
N ILE A 98 6.63 19.67 2.24
CA ILE A 98 6.66 19.31 0.81
C ILE A 98 8.10 19.24 0.30
N SER A 99 8.94 20.25 0.60
CA SER A 99 10.35 20.24 0.20
C SER A 99 11.10 19.04 0.76
N ARG A 100 10.95 18.76 2.04
CA ARG A 100 11.60 17.60 2.68
C ARG A 100 11.17 16.28 2.05
N MET A 101 9.87 16.11 1.80
CA MET A 101 9.31 14.91 1.16
C MET A 101 9.92 14.67 -0.23
N ILE A 102 10.06 15.73 -1.03
CA ILE A 102 10.66 15.65 -2.37
C ILE A 102 12.15 15.32 -2.29
N ASP A 103 12.89 15.94 -1.36
CA ASP A 103 14.32 15.68 -1.20
C ASP A 103 14.58 14.25 -0.69
N GLU A 104 13.73 13.74 0.19
CA GLU A 104 13.78 12.34 0.62
C GLU A 104 13.50 11.39 -0.55
N HIS A 105 12.53 11.70 -1.40
CA HIS A 105 12.23 10.90 -2.58
C HIS A 105 13.40 10.87 -3.59
N LYS A 106 14.07 12.01 -3.80
CA LYS A 106 15.30 12.08 -4.63
C LYS A 106 16.45 11.21 -4.10
N GLN A 107 16.45 10.94 -2.78
CA GLN A 107 17.40 10.05 -2.12
C GLN A 107 16.95 8.57 -2.15
N ASN A 108 15.97 8.21 -2.99
CA ASN A 108 15.37 6.88 -3.11
C ASN A 108 14.67 6.41 -1.81
N ARG A 109 14.23 7.29 -0.96
CA ARG A 109 13.38 6.92 0.17
C ARG A 109 11.95 6.65 -0.31
N PRO A 110 11.25 5.70 0.32
CA PRO A 110 9.88 5.40 -0.04
C PRO A 110 8.99 6.64 0.19
N PRO A 111 7.95 6.82 -0.63
CA PRO A 111 7.00 7.91 -0.44
C PRO A 111 6.28 7.80 0.91
N PRO A 112 5.77 8.91 1.46
CA PRO A 112 5.02 8.89 2.71
C PRO A 112 3.87 7.90 2.68
N ILE A 113 3.67 7.19 3.79
CA ILE A 113 2.62 6.17 3.94
C ILE A 113 1.22 6.72 3.63
N ALA A 114 0.97 8.00 3.91
CA ALA A 114 -0.30 8.67 3.61
C ALA A 114 -0.63 8.65 2.11
N ILE A 115 0.37 8.80 1.23
CA ILE A 115 0.19 8.72 -0.22
C ILE A 115 -0.20 7.29 -0.61
N ILE A 116 0.56 6.30 -0.12
CA ILE A 116 0.30 4.89 -0.41
C ILE A 116 -1.10 4.49 0.06
N GLN A 117 -1.50 4.88 1.25
CA GLN A 117 -2.83 4.57 1.80
C GLN A 117 -3.95 5.21 0.99
N ALA A 118 -3.83 6.49 0.64
CA ALA A 118 -4.84 7.19 -0.15
C ALA A 118 -4.98 6.58 -1.56
N VAL A 119 -3.86 6.32 -2.23
CA VAL A 119 -3.84 5.67 -3.55
C VAL A 119 -4.43 4.27 -3.47
N SER A 120 -4.01 3.46 -2.48
CA SER A 120 -4.50 2.09 -2.29
C SER A 120 -6.01 2.04 -2.12
N SER A 121 -6.57 2.92 -1.27
CA SER A 121 -8.01 2.93 -0.99
C SER A 121 -8.83 3.23 -2.23
N ILE A 122 -8.46 4.26 -2.98
CA ILE A 122 -9.22 4.68 -4.17
C ILE A 122 -9.01 3.70 -5.32
N ALA A 123 -7.76 3.32 -5.61
CA ALA A 123 -7.47 2.41 -6.72
C ALA A 123 -8.04 0.99 -6.48
N MET A 124 -8.07 0.52 -5.23
CA MET A 124 -8.69 -0.75 -4.87
C MET A 124 -10.20 -0.73 -5.09
N ALA A 125 -10.89 0.36 -4.70
CA ALA A 125 -12.31 0.51 -4.93
C ALA A 125 -12.65 0.44 -6.43
N GLU A 126 -11.89 1.13 -7.28
CA GLU A 126 -12.06 1.09 -8.73
C GLU A 126 -11.76 -0.31 -9.31
N ALA A 127 -10.72 -0.98 -8.83
CA ALA A 127 -10.38 -2.33 -9.26
C ALA A 127 -11.48 -3.35 -8.89
N ILE A 128 -12.12 -3.21 -7.73
CA ILE A 128 -13.26 -4.04 -7.32
C ILE A 128 -14.45 -3.83 -8.26
N LEU A 129 -14.79 -2.59 -8.58
CA LEU A 129 -15.88 -2.28 -9.50
C LEU A 129 -15.60 -2.84 -10.90
N LEU A 130 -14.37 -2.68 -11.38
CA LEU A 130 -13.94 -3.18 -12.68
C LEU A 130 -13.94 -4.71 -12.74
N SER A 131 -13.49 -5.38 -11.68
CA SER A 131 -13.53 -6.85 -11.58
C SER A 131 -14.95 -7.39 -11.67
N LYS A 132 -15.90 -6.72 -11.01
CA LYS A 132 -17.32 -7.06 -11.10
C LYS A 132 -17.85 -6.93 -12.53
N SER A 133 -17.49 -5.86 -13.23
CA SER A 133 -17.90 -5.64 -14.63
C SER A 133 -17.34 -6.70 -15.57
N LEU A 134 -16.16 -7.26 -15.28
CA LEU A 134 -15.52 -8.30 -16.04
C LEU A 134 -15.93 -9.73 -15.61
N GLY A 135 -16.71 -9.88 -14.57
CA GLY A 135 -17.11 -11.19 -14.04
C GLY A 135 -15.92 -12.02 -13.52
N ILE A 136 -14.97 -11.37 -12.87
CA ILE A 136 -13.78 -12.00 -12.28
C ILE A 136 -13.76 -11.76 -10.75
N PRO A 137 -13.03 -12.59 -9.98
CA PRO A 137 -12.92 -12.40 -8.53
C PRO A 137 -12.37 -11.02 -8.17
N PRO A 138 -12.96 -10.29 -7.20
CA PRO A 138 -12.45 -9.00 -6.78
C PRO A 138 -11.11 -9.15 -6.04
N PRO A 139 -10.20 -8.16 -6.15
CA PRO A 139 -8.92 -8.17 -5.48
C PRO A 139 -9.06 -7.82 -3.99
N LEU A 140 -9.87 -8.57 -3.27
CA LEU A 140 -10.05 -8.42 -1.83
C LEU A 140 -8.98 -9.23 -1.09
N PRO A 141 -8.46 -8.73 0.03
CA PRO A 141 -7.66 -9.57 0.92
C PRO A 141 -8.54 -10.75 1.38
N PRO A 142 -7.96 -11.95 1.58
CA PRO A 142 -8.71 -13.10 2.08
C PRO A 142 -9.39 -12.72 3.39
N MET A 143 -10.71 -12.62 3.35
CA MET A 143 -11.51 -12.31 4.53
C MET A 143 -11.62 -13.56 5.38
N GLY A 144 -10.97 -13.57 6.55
CA GLY A 144 -11.39 -14.42 7.63
C GLY A 144 -10.48 -15.51 8.18
N LEU A 145 -9.19 -15.29 8.35
CA LEU A 145 -8.46 -16.00 9.38
C LEU A 145 -7.56 -15.02 10.14
N PRO A 146 -7.66 -14.97 11.49
CA PRO A 146 -6.70 -14.22 12.29
C PRO A 146 -5.27 -14.68 11.99
N PRO A 147 -4.26 -13.79 12.08
CA PRO A 147 -2.86 -14.12 11.76
C PRO A 147 -2.31 -15.37 12.48
N GLU A 148 -2.86 -15.71 13.63
CA GLU A 148 -2.45 -16.87 14.44
C GLU A 148 -2.81 -18.22 13.81
N GLN A 149 -3.83 -18.29 12.95
CA GLN A 149 -4.22 -19.54 12.30
C GLN A 149 -3.43 -19.83 11.02
N GLN A 150 -2.78 -18.83 10.43
CA GLN A 150 -1.93 -19.03 9.26
C GLN A 150 -0.58 -19.67 9.60
N MET A 151 -0.09 -19.52 10.84
CA MET A 151 1.17 -20.16 11.27
C MET A 151 1.02 -21.66 11.59
N GLN A 152 -0.17 -22.13 11.96
CA GLN A 152 -0.38 -23.54 12.28
C GLN A 152 -0.52 -24.45 11.05
N GLY A 153 -0.95 -23.88 9.90
CA GLY A 153 -1.08 -24.66 8.65
C GLY A 153 0.27 -25.03 8.01
N GLN A 154 1.34 -24.28 8.28
CA GLN A 154 2.67 -24.55 7.72
C GLN A 154 3.49 -25.55 8.53
N GLN A 155 3.20 -25.74 9.82
CA GLN A 155 3.93 -26.68 10.66
C GLN A 155 3.47 -28.15 10.52
N GLN A 156 2.26 -28.41 10.00
CA GLN A 156 1.77 -29.78 9.82
C GLN A 156 2.21 -30.45 8.51
N GLN A 157 2.74 -29.71 7.54
CA GLN A 157 3.28 -30.30 6.30
C GLN A 157 4.74 -30.79 6.43
N GLY A 158 5.44 -30.45 7.51
CA GLY A 158 6.83 -30.85 7.74
C GLY A 158 7.04 -32.18 8.44
N GLN A 159 6.00 -32.80 8.99
CA GLN A 159 6.16 -34.03 9.84
C GLN A 159 5.69 -35.36 9.22
N ARG A 160 5.41 -35.39 7.92
CA ARG A 160 5.13 -36.66 7.25
C ARG A 160 6.33 -37.11 6.39
N LYS A 161 7.44 -37.50 7.00
CA LYS A 161 8.42 -38.42 6.40
C LYS A 161 9.43 -38.89 7.44
N SER A 162 9.15 -40.09 8.02
CA SER A 162 10.16 -41.11 8.27
C SER A 162 9.56 -42.21 9.13
N GLU A 163 8.92 -43.17 8.50
CA GLU A 163 8.80 -44.54 9.09
C GLU A 163 9.91 -45.40 8.48
N PRO A 164 10.79 -46.00 9.28
CA PRO A 164 11.74 -46.98 8.79
C PRO A 164 11.04 -48.34 8.59
N ARG A 165 11.11 -48.86 7.37
CA ARG A 165 10.73 -50.24 7.06
C ARG A 165 11.76 -51.15 7.68
N TYR A 166 11.37 -51.96 8.66
CA TYR A 166 12.09 -53.16 9.03
C TYR A 166 11.59 -54.31 8.16
N THR A 167 12.49 -54.87 7.38
CA THR A 167 12.34 -56.17 6.70
C THR A 167 12.91 -57.26 7.60
N THR A 168 12.11 -58.25 7.86
CA THR A 168 12.56 -59.61 8.27
C THR A 168 12.18 -60.56 7.16
#